data_b450e899d63e93e6d22d6246d0d948f9
#
_entry.id   b450e899d63e93e6d22d6246d0d948f9
#
_cell.length_a   1.000
_cell.length_b   1.000
_cell.length_c   1.000
_cell.angle_alpha   90.00
_cell.angle_beta   90.00
_cell.angle_gamma   90.00
#
_symmetry.space_group_name_H-M   'P 1'
#
loop_
_entity.id
_entity.type
_entity.pdbx_description
1 polymer ?
#
loop_
_entity_poly.entity_id
_entity_poly.type
_entity_poly.pdbx_seq_one_letter_code
_entity_poly.pdbx_strand_id
1 'polypeptide(L)'
;MGKTLGVLAGVGHLPVDVIRGAKKAGYRTVAIALVPGTHEDLAKEADVFQAINIGKVGKIFKTLKQEGVDEVTMIGKVTKEILYSGGILVPDWQAIKILMSLPDRHDDTIMNALVAKLEDMGIHVMDQTLFLTDLMPQEGVLSKRQPTPEEWEDMKYGFA
;
A
#
# COMPACT_ATOMS: atom_id res chain seq x y z
N MET A 1 -18.56 -15.18 -6.38
CA MET A 1 -18.40 -13.79 -5.89
C MET A 1 -17.00 -13.35 -6.28
N GLY A 2 -16.82 -12.14 -6.79
CA GLY A 2 -15.49 -11.60 -7.07
C GLY A 2 -14.72 -11.36 -5.78
N LYS A 3 -13.37 -11.37 -5.85
CA LYS A 3 -12.50 -11.05 -4.71
C LYS A 3 -12.63 -9.57 -4.31
N THR A 4 -12.39 -9.28 -3.06
CA THR A 4 -12.39 -7.91 -2.50
C THR A 4 -10.96 -7.48 -2.19
N LEU A 5 -10.50 -6.38 -2.82
CA LEU A 5 -9.20 -5.78 -2.57
C LEU A 5 -9.32 -4.63 -1.58
N GLY A 6 -8.56 -4.69 -0.49
CA GLY A 6 -8.29 -3.57 0.40
C GLY A 6 -7.12 -2.74 -0.11
N VAL A 7 -7.26 -1.41 -0.17
CA VAL A 7 -6.17 -0.49 -0.51
C VAL A 7 -5.89 0.41 0.68
N LEU A 8 -4.78 0.17 1.37
CA LEU A 8 -4.29 1.01 2.45
C LEU A 8 -3.48 2.17 1.84
N ALA A 9 -4.14 3.33 1.75
CA ALA A 9 -3.69 4.44 0.94
C ALA A 9 -2.94 5.52 1.75
N GLY A 10 -1.69 5.77 1.38
CA GLY A 10 -0.95 6.98 1.72
C GLY A 10 -1.27 8.13 0.76
N VAL A 11 -0.48 9.21 0.79
CA VAL A 11 -0.61 10.33 -0.15
C VAL A 11 -0.05 9.99 -1.53
N GLY A 12 -0.62 10.62 -2.56
CA GLY A 12 -0.22 10.48 -3.96
C GLY A 12 -1.35 9.97 -4.84
N HIS A 13 -1.09 9.84 -6.14
CA HIS A 13 -2.08 9.41 -7.12
C HIS A 13 -2.14 7.89 -7.31
N LEU A 14 -1.03 7.18 -7.04
CA LEU A 14 -0.92 5.73 -7.23
C LEU A 14 -2.04 4.91 -6.55
N PRO A 15 -2.54 5.24 -5.34
CA PRO A 15 -3.67 4.52 -4.78
C PRO A 15 -4.92 4.54 -5.66
N VAL A 16 -5.17 5.64 -6.35
CA VAL A 16 -6.29 5.77 -7.31
C VAL A 16 -6.08 4.88 -8.52
N ASP A 17 -4.85 4.85 -9.05
CA ASP A 17 -4.52 4.01 -10.21
C ASP A 17 -4.63 2.51 -9.87
N VAL A 18 -4.21 2.10 -8.67
CA VAL A 18 -4.42 0.73 -8.17
C VAL A 18 -5.90 0.38 -8.11
N ILE A 19 -6.74 1.27 -7.57
CA ILE A 19 -8.20 1.03 -7.51
C ILE A 19 -8.77 0.84 -8.91
N ARG A 20 -8.40 1.69 -9.86
CA ARG A 20 -8.83 1.59 -11.25
C ARG A 20 -8.39 0.28 -11.91
N GLY A 21 -7.12 -0.10 -11.70
CA GLY A 21 -6.58 -1.36 -12.20
C GLY A 21 -7.28 -2.58 -11.60
N ALA A 22 -7.52 -2.58 -10.29
CA ALA A 22 -8.23 -3.64 -9.59
C ALA A 22 -9.70 -3.78 -10.07
N LYS A 23 -10.39 -2.66 -10.29
CA LYS A 23 -11.77 -2.68 -10.85
C LYS A 23 -11.80 -3.22 -12.27
N LYS A 24 -10.82 -2.87 -13.12
CA LYS A 24 -10.68 -3.47 -14.45
C LYS A 24 -10.48 -4.99 -14.37
N ALA A 25 -9.79 -5.48 -13.34
CA ALA A 25 -9.58 -6.90 -13.08
C ALA A 25 -10.76 -7.59 -12.38
N GLY A 26 -11.87 -6.89 -12.14
CA GLY A 26 -13.10 -7.45 -11.57
C GLY A 26 -13.14 -7.52 -10.04
N TYR A 27 -12.27 -6.81 -9.35
CA TYR A 27 -12.29 -6.73 -7.89
C TYR A 27 -13.34 -5.72 -7.39
N ARG A 28 -13.99 -6.04 -6.26
CA ARG A 28 -14.61 -5.04 -5.41
C ARG A 28 -13.50 -4.35 -4.60
N THR A 29 -13.56 -3.03 -4.44
CA THR A 29 -12.48 -2.24 -3.85
C THR A 29 -12.91 -1.55 -2.56
N VAL A 30 -12.06 -1.67 -1.53
CA VAL A 30 -12.22 -1.02 -0.22
C VAL A 30 -10.99 -0.15 0.03
N ALA A 31 -11.14 1.18 -0.08
CA ALA A 31 -10.06 2.12 0.17
C ALA A 31 -10.08 2.64 1.60
N ILE A 32 -8.93 2.55 2.27
CA ILE A 32 -8.71 3.14 3.60
C ILE A 32 -7.63 4.20 3.49
N ALA A 33 -8.02 5.48 3.57
CA ALA A 33 -7.07 6.59 3.62
C ALA A 33 -6.44 6.67 5.01
N LEU A 34 -5.12 6.43 5.09
CA LEU A 34 -4.36 6.35 6.34
C LEU A 34 -3.92 7.71 6.89
N VAL A 35 -3.83 8.71 6.01
CA VAL A 35 -3.31 10.04 6.29
C VAL A 35 -4.20 11.12 5.65
N PRO A 36 -4.23 12.35 6.18
CA PRO A 36 -4.97 13.44 5.56
C PRO A 36 -4.48 13.78 4.13
N GLY A 37 -5.35 14.30 3.28
CA GLY A 37 -4.99 14.92 2.00
C GLY A 37 -5.17 14.10 0.73
N THR A 38 -5.72 12.87 0.82
CA THR A 38 -5.89 11.96 -0.35
C THR A 38 -7.35 11.52 -0.57
N HIS A 39 -8.32 12.28 -0.09
CA HIS A 39 -9.64 11.72 0.15
C HIS A 39 -10.61 11.76 -1.04
N GLU A 40 -10.59 12.82 -1.84
CA GLU A 40 -11.68 13.05 -2.80
C GLU A 40 -11.70 12.06 -3.96
N ASP A 41 -10.54 11.83 -4.58
CA ASP A 41 -10.46 10.94 -5.75
C ASP A 41 -10.60 9.47 -5.34
N LEU A 42 -10.02 9.08 -4.20
CA LEU A 42 -10.22 7.74 -3.65
C LEU A 42 -11.69 7.45 -3.31
N ALA A 43 -12.38 8.43 -2.72
CA ALA A 43 -13.79 8.29 -2.36
C ALA A 43 -14.71 8.17 -3.58
N LYS A 44 -14.33 8.78 -4.71
CA LYS A 44 -15.07 8.68 -5.96
C LYS A 44 -14.86 7.35 -6.69
N GLU A 45 -13.66 6.81 -6.61
CA GLU A 45 -13.27 5.63 -7.40
C GLU A 45 -13.50 4.31 -6.66
N ALA A 46 -13.36 4.25 -5.34
CA ALA A 46 -13.55 3.03 -4.57
C ALA A 46 -15.02 2.68 -4.37
N ASP A 47 -15.34 1.39 -4.26
CA ASP A 47 -16.70 0.93 -3.95
C ASP A 47 -17.06 1.20 -2.48
N VAL A 48 -16.05 1.13 -1.59
CA VAL A 48 -16.15 1.56 -0.19
C VAL A 48 -14.94 2.42 0.14
N PHE A 49 -15.19 3.54 0.80
CA PHE A 49 -14.15 4.46 1.25
C PHE A 49 -14.28 4.76 2.74
N GLN A 50 -13.16 4.72 3.46
CA GLN A 50 -13.07 5.18 4.85
C GLN A 50 -11.76 5.93 5.10
N ALA A 51 -11.82 7.02 5.85
CA ALA A 51 -10.63 7.69 6.38
C ALA A 51 -10.37 7.19 7.81
N ILE A 52 -9.27 6.47 7.98
CA ILE A 52 -8.87 5.90 9.27
C ILE A 52 -7.39 6.21 9.49
N ASN A 53 -7.10 7.02 10.50
CA ASN A 53 -5.71 7.36 10.82
C ASN A 53 -4.85 6.10 11.03
N ILE A 54 -3.63 6.10 10.49
CA ILE A 54 -2.68 4.97 10.52
C ILE A 54 -2.42 4.43 11.94
N GLY A 55 -2.51 5.26 12.97
CA GLY A 55 -2.39 4.82 14.37
C GLY A 55 -3.55 3.96 14.88
N LYS A 56 -4.67 3.90 14.15
CA LYS A 56 -5.86 3.12 14.52
C LYS A 56 -5.86 1.73 13.87
N VAL A 57 -4.78 0.98 14.09
CA VAL A 57 -4.53 -0.34 13.48
C VAL A 57 -5.67 -1.32 13.74
N GLY A 58 -6.19 -1.37 14.96
CA GLY A 58 -7.32 -2.24 15.30
C GLY A 58 -8.60 -1.88 14.54
N LYS A 59 -8.84 -0.56 14.32
CA LYS A 59 -9.97 -0.11 13.51
C LYS A 59 -9.78 -0.47 12.04
N ILE A 60 -8.56 -0.33 11.50
CA ILE A 60 -8.22 -0.73 10.12
C ILE A 60 -8.50 -2.22 9.95
N PHE A 61 -7.97 -3.08 10.80
CA PHE A 61 -8.17 -4.53 10.73
C PHE A 61 -9.65 -4.92 10.83
N LYS A 62 -10.37 -4.27 11.76
CA LYS A 62 -11.82 -4.50 11.90
C LYS A 62 -12.57 -4.14 10.62
N THR A 63 -12.25 -3.00 10.01
CA THR A 63 -12.87 -2.56 8.75
C THR A 63 -12.58 -3.55 7.62
N LEU A 64 -11.33 -3.96 7.42
CA LEU A 64 -10.96 -4.94 6.39
C LEU A 64 -11.78 -6.25 6.54
N LYS A 65 -11.89 -6.75 7.77
CA LYS A 65 -12.66 -7.95 8.07
C LYS A 65 -14.17 -7.77 7.85
N GLN A 66 -14.74 -6.65 8.26
CA GLN A 66 -16.16 -6.35 8.10
C GLN A 66 -16.56 -6.20 6.62
N GLU A 67 -15.66 -5.66 5.82
CA GLU A 67 -15.87 -5.51 4.37
C GLU A 67 -15.57 -6.79 3.57
N GLY A 68 -15.16 -7.86 4.23
CA GLY A 68 -14.85 -9.14 3.57
C GLY A 68 -13.66 -9.02 2.62
N VAL A 69 -12.62 -8.30 3.03
CA VAL A 69 -11.40 -8.14 2.24
C VAL A 69 -10.62 -9.45 2.24
N ASP A 70 -10.31 -9.96 1.04
CA ASP A 70 -9.53 -11.19 0.84
C ASP A 70 -8.04 -10.88 0.62
N GLU A 71 -7.78 -9.77 -0.06
CA GLU A 71 -6.44 -9.34 -0.47
C GLU A 71 -6.26 -7.86 -0.15
N VAL A 72 -5.05 -7.46 0.24
CA VAL A 72 -4.74 -6.08 0.58
C VAL A 72 -3.44 -5.64 -0.05
N THR A 73 -3.37 -4.38 -0.48
CA THR A 73 -2.13 -3.74 -0.87
C THR A 73 -1.94 -2.42 -0.14
N MET A 74 -0.68 -2.05 0.09
CA MET A 74 -0.30 -0.80 0.76
C MET A 74 0.44 0.07 -0.24
N ILE A 75 -0.09 1.26 -0.55
CA ILE A 75 0.48 2.12 -1.58
C ILE A 75 0.31 3.60 -1.26
N GLY A 76 1.24 4.41 -1.72
CA GLY A 76 1.31 5.84 -1.44
C GLY A 76 2.33 6.18 -0.35
N LYS A 77 2.62 7.46 -0.20
CA LYS A 77 3.63 7.92 0.76
C LYS A 77 3.02 8.15 2.14
N VAL A 78 3.72 7.68 3.16
CA VAL A 78 3.45 8.02 4.57
C VAL A 78 4.77 8.50 5.15
N THR A 79 4.97 9.83 5.21
CA THR A 79 6.20 10.41 5.75
C THR A 79 6.03 10.82 7.21
N LYS A 80 7.14 10.94 7.93
CA LYS A 80 7.14 11.39 9.34
C LYS A 80 6.51 12.77 9.47
N GLU A 81 6.77 13.68 8.53
CA GLU A 81 6.17 15.02 8.50
C GLU A 81 4.63 14.94 8.41
N ILE A 82 4.10 14.04 7.58
CA ILE A 82 2.65 13.84 7.44
C ILE A 82 2.06 13.27 8.73
N LEU A 83 2.75 12.33 9.38
CA LEU A 83 2.32 11.75 10.65
C LEU A 83 2.25 12.79 11.76
N TYR A 84 3.19 13.74 11.79
CA TYR A 84 3.26 14.79 12.82
C TYR A 84 2.44 16.03 12.47
N SER A 85 2.27 16.39 11.20
CA SER A 85 1.51 17.58 10.76
C SER A 85 -0.01 17.38 10.75
N GLY A 86 -0.46 16.14 10.61
CA GLY A 86 -1.89 15.80 10.50
C GLY A 86 -2.64 15.68 11.83
N GLY A 87 -2.03 16.10 12.95
CA GLY A 87 -2.63 15.97 14.28
C GLY A 87 -2.51 14.54 14.83
N ILE A 88 -1.87 14.45 15.92
CA ILE A 88 -1.66 13.38 16.88
C ILE A 88 -1.87 11.96 16.32
N LEU A 89 -0.76 11.31 16.02
CA LEU A 89 -0.71 9.85 15.88
C LEU A 89 -1.06 9.23 17.25
N VAL A 90 -2.35 9.07 17.53
CA VAL A 90 -2.80 8.36 18.74
C VAL A 90 -2.96 6.90 18.39
N PRO A 91 -1.96 6.04 18.74
CA PRO A 91 -2.08 4.62 18.51
C PRO A 91 -3.25 4.04 19.32
N ASP A 92 -3.99 3.11 18.74
CA ASP A 92 -4.95 2.32 19.50
C ASP A 92 -4.24 1.17 20.24
N TRP A 93 -5.00 0.45 21.06
CA TRP A 93 -4.44 -0.65 21.86
C TRP A 93 -3.79 -1.74 21.00
N GLN A 94 -4.32 -1.98 19.80
CA GLN A 94 -3.76 -2.97 18.88
C GLN A 94 -2.41 -2.51 18.32
N ALA A 95 -2.29 -1.24 17.93
CA ALA A 95 -1.03 -0.65 17.49
C ALA A 95 0.03 -0.71 18.60
N ILE A 96 -0.35 -0.35 19.84
CA ILE A 96 0.54 -0.43 21.00
C ILE A 96 1.03 -1.87 21.23
N LYS A 97 0.12 -2.85 21.17
CA LYS A 97 0.44 -4.26 21.34
C LYS A 97 1.45 -4.77 20.33
N ILE A 98 1.27 -4.40 19.05
CA ILE A 98 2.21 -4.75 17.98
C ILE A 98 3.58 -4.11 18.27
N LEU A 99 3.63 -2.79 18.51
CA LEU A 99 4.88 -2.08 18.77
C LEU A 99 5.64 -2.60 20.00
N MET A 100 4.93 -3.06 21.03
CA MET A 100 5.55 -3.64 22.24
C MET A 100 6.08 -5.05 22.02
N SER A 101 5.58 -5.78 21.03
CA SER A 101 6.05 -7.13 20.70
C SER A 101 7.27 -7.16 19.80
N LEU A 102 7.69 -6.01 19.25
CA LEU A 102 8.81 -5.94 18.32
C LEU A 102 10.16 -5.83 19.06
N PRO A 103 11.21 -6.47 18.54
CA PRO A 103 12.57 -6.38 19.09
C PRO A 103 13.19 -4.99 18.91
N ASP A 104 12.77 -4.28 17.88
CA ASP A 104 13.19 -2.92 17.55
C ASP A 104 12.04 -2.13 16.90
N ARG A 105 12.30 -0.86 16.55
CA ARG A 105 11.32 0.02 15.92
C ARG A 105 11.74 0.49 14.53
N HIS A 106 12.48 -0.36 13.80
CA HIS A 106 12.80 -0.11 12.41
C HIS A 106 11.52 -0.23 11.56
N ASP A 107 11.44 0.58 10.52
CA ASP A 107 10.27 0.63 9.65
C ASP A 107 9.96 -0.75 9.04
N ASP A 108 10.99 -1.50 8.64
CA ASP A 108 10.85 -2.85 8.07
C ASP A 108 10.29 -3.85 9.10
N THR A 109 10.74 -3.77 10.37
CA THR A 109 10.26 -4.64 11.44
C THR A 109 8.77 -4.40 11.71
N ILE A 110 8.35 -3.13 11.72
CA ILE A 110 6.95 -2.76 11.90
C ILE A 110 6.12 -3.24 10.72
N MET A 111 6.59 -3.02 9.48
CA MET A 111 5.88 -3.46 8.27
C MET A 111 5.73 -4.97 8.21
N ASN A 112 6.78 -5.73 8.50
CA ASN A 112 6.73 -7.19 8.53
C ASN A 112 5.74 -7.71 9.57
N ALA A 113 5.65 -7.09 10.74
CA ALA A 113 4.67 -7.46 11.76
C ALA A 113 3.23 -7.16 11.35
N LEU A 114 3.00 -6.05 10.63
CA LEU A 114 1.69 -5.73 10.07
C LEU A 114 1.28 -6.73 8.98
N VAL A 115 2.21 -7.07 8.08
CA VAL A 115 2.02 -8.08 7.03
C VAL A 115 1.68 -9.44 7.66
N ALA A 116 2.50 -9.91 8.61
CA ALA A 116 2.25 -11.17 9.30
C ALA A 116 0.88 -11.19 9.97
N LYS A 117 0.46 -10.05 10.57
CA LYS A 117 -0.85 -9.95 11.22
C LYS A 117 -2.02 -10.01 10.24
N LEU A 118 -1.89 -9.42 9.05
CA LEU A 118 -2.89 -9.50 7.98
C LEU A 118 -3.01 -10.93 7.45
N GLU A 119 -1.88 -11.59 7.20
CA GLU A 119 -1.84 -13.00 6.77
C GLU A 119 -2.48 -13.93 7.83
N ASP A 120 -2.19 -13.75 9.12
CA ASP A 120 -2.84 -14.47 10.23
C ASP A 120 -4.37 -14.30 10.26
N MET A 121 -4.86 -13.17 9.76
CA MET A 121 -6.29 -12.88 9.63
C MET A 121 -6.92 -13.47 8.36
N GLY A 122 -6.12 -14.14 7.52
CA GLY A 122 -6.53 -14.67 6.24
C GLY A 122 -6.66 -13.61 5.14
N ILE A 123 -6.02 -12.44 5.31
CA ILE A 123 -5.98 -11.36 4.32
C ILE A 123 -4.60 -11.38 3.68
N HIS A 124 -4.54 -11.75 2.41
CA HIS A 124 -3.26 -11.87 1.69
C HIS A 124 -2.71 -10.50 1.27
N VAL A 125 -1.44 -10.23 1.59
CA VAL A 125 -0.78 -8.97 1.21
C VAL A 125 -0.17 -9.10 -0.18
N MET A 126 -0.69 -8.31 -1.12
CA MET A 126 -0.30 -8.35 -2.52
C MET A 126 0.78 -7.33 -2.86
N ASP A 127 1.55 -7.66 -3.89
CA ASP A 127 2.48 -6.70 -4.50
C ASP A 127 1.71 -5.48 -5.03
N GLN A 128 2.19 -4.30 -4.65
CA GLN A 128 1.57 -3.03 -5.01
C GLN A 128 1.60 -2.73 -6.51
N THR A 129 2.47 -3.37 -7.29
CA THR A 129 2.64 -3.15 -8.72
C THR A 129 1.66 -3.93 -9.58
N LEU A 130 1.00 -4.94 -9.01
CA LEU A 130 0.16 -5.89 -9.75
C LEU A 130 -0.97 -5.22 -10.55
N PHE A 131 -1.51 -4.12 -10.04
CA PHE A 131 -2.59 -3.35 -10.68
C PHE A 131 -2.10 -2.07 -11.39
N LEU A 132 -0.77 -1.90 -11.53
CA LEU A 132 -0.13 -0.72 -12.14
C LEU A 132 0.57 -1.06 -13.46
N THR A 133 0.19 -2.14 -14.12
CA THR A 133 0.85 -2.63 -15.35
C THR A 133 0.94 -1.57 -16.45
N ASP A 134 -0.09 -0.71 -16.57
CA ASP A 134 -0.11 0.38 -17.54
C ASP A 134 0.92 1.50 -17.23
N LEU A 135 1.40 1.57 -15.98
CA LEU A 135 2.39 2.56 -15.51
C LEU A 135 3.80 1.99 -15.41
N MET A 136 3.93 0.66 -15.51
CA MET A 136 5.24 0.02 -15.45
C MET A 136 5.98 0.22 -16.77
N PRO A 137 7.27 0.63 -16.71
CA PRO A 137 8.07 0.71 -17.92
C PRO A 137 8.22 -0.67 -18.55
N GLN A 138 8.18 -0.73 -19.87
CA GLN A 138 8.46 -1.97 -20.58
C GLN A 138 9.95 -2.27 -20.54
N GLU A 139 10.30 -3.55 -20.66
CA GLU A 139 11.69 -3.98 -20.75
C GLU A 139 12.38 -3.33 -21.94
N GLY A 140 13.57 -2.79 -21.71
CA GLY A 140 14.40 -2.18 -22.76
C GLY A 140 14.96 -0.82 -22.38
N VAL A 141 15.52 -0.12 -23.38
CA VAL A 141 16.13 1.19 -23.22
C VAL A 141 15.05 2.26 -23.21
N LEU A 142 14.88 2.94 -22.08
CA LEU A 142 13.87 4.00 -21.89
C LEU A 142 14.37 5.40 -22.29
N SER A 143 15.71 5.57 -22.41
CA SER A 143 16.32 6.84 -22.80
C SER A 143 16.38 7.00 -24.32
N LYS A 144 16.48 8.27 -24.79
CA LYS A 144 16.65 8.56 -26.22
C LYS A 144 17.97 8.03 -26.78
N ARG A 145 19.01 7.98 -25.93
CA ARG A 145 20.32 7.44 -26.28
C ARG A 145 20.37 5.95 -25.95
N GLN A 146 20.86 5.17 -26.88
CA GLN A 146 21.17 3.75 -26.63
C GLN A 146 22.47 3.63 -25.83
N PRO A 147 22.56 2.67 -24.89
CA PRO A 147 23.82 2.34 -24.21
C PRO A 147 24.87 1.85 -25.20
N THR A 148 26.14 2.18 -24.97
CA THR A 148 27.25 1.58 -25.71
C THR A 148 27.43 0.10 -25.31
N PRO A 149 28.17 -0.70 -26.12
CA PRO A 149 28.50 -2.09 -25.74
C PRO A 149 29.17 -2.18 -24.37
N GLU A 150 30.08 -1.27 -24.03
CA GLU A 150 30.79 -1.22 -22.74
C GLU A 150 29.81 -0.94 -21.59
N GLU A 151 28.87 0.04 -21.76
CA GLU A 151 27.84 0.35 -20.79
C GLU A 151 26.88 -0.85 -20.57
N TRP A 152 26.61 -1.63 -21.61
CA TRP A 152 25.85 -2.86 -21.49
C TRP A 152 26.56 -3.94 -20.65
N GLU A 153 27.87 -4.09 -20.84
CA GLU A 153 28.68 -5.01 -20.02
C GLU A 153 28.73 -4.57 -18.56
N ASP A 154 28.89 -3.26 -18.30
CA ASP A 154 28.87 -2.70 -16.94
C ASP A 154 27.51 -2.93 -16.25
N MET A 155 26.40 -2.71 -16.97
CA MET A 155 25.06 -2.96 -16.43
C MET A 155 24.85 -4.44 -16.10
N LYS A 156 25.26 -5.35 -16.96
CA LYS A 156 25.17 -6.80 -16.71
C LYS A 156 25.99 -7.21 -15.47
N TYR A 157 27.19 -6.66 -15.35
CA TYR A 157 28.06 -6.93 -14.19
C TYR A 157 27.44 -6.43 -12.88
N GLY A 158 26.83 -5.25 -12.90
CA GLY A 158 26.17 -4.68 -11.71
C GLY A 158 24.84 -5.35 -11.34
N PHE A 159 24.24 -6.12 -12.26
CA PHE A 159 22.98 -6.83 -12.03
C PHE A 159 23.17 -8.28 -11.59
N ALA A 160 24.37 -8.84 -11.74
CA ALA A 160 24.74 -10.19 -11.33
C ALA A 160 25.07 -10.26 -9.83
#